data_2057ebdab7f082ea9b3b82e8cc0f221f
#
_entry.id   2057ebdab7f082ea9b3b82e8cc0f221f
#
_cell.length_a   1.000
_cell.length_b   1.000
_cell.length_c   1.000
_cell.angle_alpha   90.00
_cell.angle_beta   90.00
_cell.angle_gamma   90.00
#
_symmetry.space_group_name_H-M   'P 1'
#
loop_
_entity.id
_entity.type
_entity.pdbx_description
1 polymer ?
#
loop_
_entity_poly.entity_id
_entity_poly.type
_entity_poly.pdbx_seq_one_letter_code
_entity_poly.pdbx_strand_id
1 'polypeptide(L)'
;MKAISLAANERELVKSTGSKKLRNSGRLPGVLYGNGDPKNIELESIQFEKAIKETEAKNFLVELELNGSKSMALVQDLQKDPISRLCIHVDFRRLSDESVITAQIPLHTSGTPEGVKVGGILQTMSHNLTLRGKAVDIPELIEIDTSHLKVGEAILLNELTLPEGVTAVGKPQGRVVAVAASRITAKANESDDKDSSAEVNKAEVKKED
;
A
#
# COMPACT_ATOMS: atom_id res chain seq x y z
N MET A 1 10.86 9.44 -0.95
CA MET A 1 9.51 10.07 -0.92
C MET A 1 9.62 11.57 -1.15
N LYS A 2 8.70 12.16 -1.91
CA LYS A 2 8.61 13.62 -2.12
C LYS A 2 7.90 14.27 -0.94
N ALA A 3 8.45 15.36 -0.37
CA ALA A 3 7.79 16.09 0.69
C ALA A 3 6.86 17.16 0.11
N ILE A 4 5.62 17.23 0.64
CA ILE A 4 4.65 18.24 0.26
C ILE A 4 4.61 19.32 1.33
N SER A 5 4.73 20.60 0.95
CA SER A 5 4.70 21.70 1.90
C SER A 5 3.27 22.05 2.29
N LEU A 6 3.00 22.13 3.59
CA LEU A 6 1.69 22.46 4.17
C LEU A 6 1.84 23.48 5.28
N ALA A 7 1.02 24.55 5.21
CA ALA A 7 0.93 25.53 6.29
C ALA A 7 0.01 24.99 7.40
N ALA A 8 0.49 25.09 8.63
CA ALA A 8 -0.24 24.66 9.82
C ALA A 8 -0.19 25.76 10.89
N ASN A 9 -1.27 25.88 11.65
CA ASN A 9 -1.36 26.79 12.80
C ASN A 9 -1.47 25.97 14.08
N GLU A 10 -0.94 26.48 15.19
CA GLU A 10 -1.13 25.89 16.50
C GLU A 10 -2.53 26.23 17.01
N ARG A 11 -3.25 25.23 17.54
CA ARG A 11 -4.61 25.41 18.05
C ARG A 11 -4.67 25.28 19.58
N GLU A 12 -5.41 26.18 20.22
CA GLU A 12 -5.67 26.14 21.65
C GLU A 12 -6.95 25.34 22.01
N LEU A 13 -7.93 25.32 21.11
CA LEU A 13 -9.22 24.66 21.34
C LEU A 13 -9.14 23.15 21.11
N VAL A 14 -9.01 22.39 22.21
CA VAL A 14 -8.76 20.92 22.19
C VAL A 14 -10.03 20.09 22.40
N LYS A 15 -11.19 20.69 22.73
CA LYS A 15 -12.41 19.94 23.04
C LYS A 15 -13.21 19.54 21.78
N SER A 16 -14.07 18.52 21.90
CA SER A 16 -14.91 17.99 20.82
C SER A 16 -15.76 19.05 20.10
N THR A 17 -16.29 20.01 20.84
CA THR A 17 -17.05 21.13 20.27
C THR A 17 -16.17 22.05 19.42
N GLY A 18 -14.92 22.30 19.85
CA GLY A 18 -13.94 23.09 19.09
C GLY A 18 -13.57 22.41 17.77
N SER A 19 -13.25 21.11 17.79
CA SER A 19 -12.92 20.35 16.59
C SER A 19 -14.08 20.29 15.58
N LYS A 20 -15.33 20.24 16.05
CA LYS A 20 -16.51 20.28 15.18
C LYS A 20 -16.68 21.65 14.51
N LYS A 21 -16.45 22.75 15.24
CA LYS A 21 -16.46 24.10 14.69
C LYS A 21 -15.37 24.30 13.63
N LEU A 22 -14.15 23.82 13.91
CA LEU A 22 -13.03 23.89 12.96
C LEU A 22 -13.35 23.17 11.65
N ARG A 23 -13.87 21.95 11.71
CA ARG A 23 -14.26 21.20 10.49
C ARG A 23 -15.34 21.92 9.69
N ASN A 24 -16.31 22.53 10.37
CA ASN A 24 -17.35 23.32 9.69
C ASN A 24 -16.80 24.61 9.05
N SER A 25 -15.68 25.14 9.55
CA SER A 25 -14.99 26.29 8.93
C SER A 25 -13.96 25.90 7.85
N GLY A 26 -13.95 24.62 7.43
CA GLY A 26 -13.01 24.14 6.40
C GLY A 26 -11.60 23.88 6.91
N ARG A 27 -11.41 23.77 8.23
CA ARG A 27 -10.12 23.47 8.83
C ARG A 27 -10.07 22.01 9.34
N LEU A 28 -8.93 21.36 9.13
CA LEU A 28 -8.68 20.00 9.57
C LEU A 28 -7.88 20.01 10.87
N PRO A 29 -8.40 19.45 11.96
CA PRO A 29 -7.64 19.28 13.19
C PRO A 29 -6.62 18.14 13.03
N GLY A 30 -5.41 18.35 13.56
CA GLY A 30 -4.36 17.34 13.63
C GLY A 30 -3.55 17.42 14.91
N VAL A 31 -2.66 16.46 15.07
CA VAL A 31 -1.68 16.40 16.16
C VAL A 31 -0.30 16.13 15.57
N LEU A 32 0.67 16.92 16.00
CA LEU A 32 2.09 16.72 15.67
C LEU A 32 2.81 16.20 16.90
N TYR A 33 3.35 14.99 16.84
CA TYR A 33 4.12 14.35 17.91
C TYR A 33 5.45 13.79 17.40
N GLY A 34 6.29 13.30 18.28
CA GLY A 34 7.62 12.76 17.99
C GLY A 34 8.69 13.47 18.81
N ASN A 35 9.76 13.94 18.18
CA ASN A 35 10.82 14.66 18.88
C ASN A 35 10.31 16.00 19.45
N GLY A 36 10.03 16.04 20.75
CA GLY A 36 9.49 17.18 21.51
C GLY A 36 8.05 16.96 21.96
N ASP A 37 7.48 18.01 22.57
CA ASP A 37 6.13 18.00 23.11
C ASP A 37 5.09 17.87 21.99
N PRO A 38 4.00 17.09 22.21
CA PRO A 38 2.92 16.98 21.27
C PRO A 38 2.19 18.31 21.11
N LYS A 39 2.02 18.75 19.87
CA LYS A 39 1.34 20.01 19.54
C LYS A 39 0.05 19.72 18.82
N ASN A 40 -1.02 20.36 19.26
CA ASN A 40 -2.27 20.36 18.54
C ASN A 40 -2.21 21.40 17.41
N ILE A 41 -2.48 20.97 16.19
CA ILE A 41 -2.40 21.82 15.00
C ILE A 41 -3.70 21.81 14.22
N GLU A 42 -3.86 22.80 13.40
CA GLU A 42 -4.94 22.90 12.41
C GLU A 42 -4.37 23.23 11.04
N LEU A 43 -4.93 22.63 10.02
CA LEU A 43 -4.56 22.82 8.61
C LEU A 43 -5.77 23.21 7.78
N GLU A 44 -5.55 23.76 6.61
CA GLU A 44 -6.61 23.96 5.65
C GLU A 44 -7.00 22.64 4.99
N SER A 45 -8.29 22.25 5.10
CA SER A 45 -8.80 20.95 4.62
C SER A 45 -8.58 20.77 3.12
N ILE A 46 -8.80 21.83 2.32
CA ILE A 46 -8.67 21.79 0.86
C ILE A 46 -7.22 21.53 0.43
N GLN A 47 -6.25 22.18 1.07
CA GLN A 47 -4.84 22.00 0.75
C GLN A 47 -4.36 20.58 1.10
N PHE A 48 -4.82 20.07 2.26
CA PHE A 48 -4.49 18.72 2.69
C PHE A 48 -5.12 17.65 1.79
N GLU A 49 -6.37 17.84 1.35
CA GLU A 49 -7.02 16.92 0.41
C GLU A 49 -6.35 16.89 -0.97
N LYS A 50 -5.82 18.03 -1.43
CA LYS A 50 -4.99 18.07 -2.66
C LYS A 50 -3.71 17.25 -2.48
N ALA A 51 -3.02 17.44 -1.35
CA ALA A 51 -1.82 16.67 -1.03
C ALA A 51 -2.06 15.15 -1.01
N ILE A 52 -3.18 14.71 -0.43
CA ILE A 52 -3.58 13.29 -0.45
C ILE A 52 -3.84 12.77 -1.87
N LYS A 53 -4.44 13.59 -2.74
CA LYS A 53 -4.73 13.18 -4.12
C LYS A 53 -3.48 13.09 -5.00
N GLU A 54 -2.47 13.90 -4.68
CA GLU A 54 -1.18 13.87 -5.37
C GLU A 54 -0.33 12.66 -4.95
N THR A 55 -0.64 12.06 -3.78
CA THR A 55 0.11 10.96 -3.21
C THR A 55 -0.78 9.72 -3.12
N GLU A 56 -0.40 8.64 -3.76
CA GLU A 56 -1.13 7.36 -3.71
C GLU A 56 -0.86 6.60 -2.40
N ALA A 57 0.24 6.91 -1.72
CA ALA A 57 0.64 6.27 -0.47
C ALA A 57 -0.24 6.72 0.71
N LYS A 58 -0.59 5.77 1.59
CA LYS A 58 -1.32 6.06 2.84
C LYS A 58 -0.48 6.94 3.78
N ASN A 59 0.82 6.68 3.83
CA ASN A 59 1.80 7.42 4.62
C ASN A 59 2.71 8.18 3.67
N PHE A 60 2.80 9.50 3.81
CA PHE A 60 3.64 10.36 2.97
C PHE A 60 4.33 11.45 3.79
N LEU A 61 5.41 11.98 3.24
CA LEU A 61 6.20 13.02 3.89
C LEU A 61 5.59 14.39 3.63
N VAL A 62 5.56 15.22 4.66
CA VAL A 62 5.12 16.61 4.59
C VAL A 62 6.14 17.51 5.26
N GLU A 63 6.36 18.68 4.68
CA GLU A 63 7.04 19.80 5.30
C GLU A 63 5.97 20.69 5.94
N LEU A 64 5.87 20.63 7.27
CA LEU A 64 4.93 21.46 8.02
C LEU A 64 5.57 22.80 8.36
N GLU A 65 4.93 23.89 7.97
CA GLU A 65 5.29 25.25 8.37
C GLU A 65 4.42 25.68 9.55
N LEU A 66 5.03 25.72 10.75
CA LEU A 66 4.40 26.12 12.00
C LEU A 66 5.03 27.41 12.47
N ASN A 67 4.27 28.50 12.55
CA ASN A 67 4.74 29.80 13.07
C ASN A 67 6.07 30.26 12.43
N GLY A 68 6.25 30.02 11.11
CA GLY A 68 7.48 30.37 10.37
C GLY A 68 8.62 29.37 10.52
N SER A 69 8.49 28.31 11.32
CA SER A 69 9.46 27.22 11.41
C SER A 69 9.01 26.03 10.58
N LYS A 70 9.92 25.52 9.75
CA LYS A 70 9.68 24.34 8.91
C LYS A 70 10.14 23.07 9.64
N SER A 71 9.30 22.05 9.64
CA SER A 71 9.62 20.75 10.23
C SER A 71 9.16 19.61 9.33
N MET A 72 10.04 18.62 9.12
CA MET A 72 9.66 17.40 8.40
C MET A 72 8.81 16.51 9.28
N ALA A 73 7.71 16.04 8.74
CA ALA A 73 6.80 15.12 9.41
C ALA A 73 6.27 14.05 8.46
N LEU A 74 5.93 12.90 9.02
CA LEU A 74 5.24 11.81 8.32
C LEU A 74 3.76 11.88 8.68
N VAL A 75 2.87 11.79 7.69
CA VAL A 75 1.46 11.48 7.94
C VAL A 75 1.39 10.03 8.40
N GLN A 76 1.18 9.83 9.70
CA GLN A 76 1.18 8.49 10.31
C GLN A 76 -0.19 7.83 10.19
N ASP A 77 -1.25 8.56 10.51
CA ASP A 77 -2.62 8.06 10.36
C ASP A 77 -3.57 9.16 9.89
N LEU A 78 -4.62 8.74 9.20
CA LEU A 78 -5.61 9.61 8.62
C LEU A 78 -7.00 9.05 8.87
N GLN A 79 -7.82 9.80 9.59
CA GLN A 79 -9.21 9.45 9.83
C GLN A 79 -10.10 10.13 8.79
N LYS A 80 -10.87 9.34 8.05
CA LYS A 80 -11.87 9.81 7.07
C LYS A 80 -13.26 9.43 7.53
N ASP A 81 -14.21 10.32 7.28
CA ASP A 81 -15.63 10.02 7.45
C ASP A 81 -16.07 8.99 6.39
N PRO A 82 -16.65 7.85 6.77
CA PRO A 82 -17.05 6.82 5.82
C PRO A 82 -18.18 7.25 4.87
N ILE A 83 -18.99 8.24 5.24
CA ILE A 83 -20.12 8.72 4.44
C ILE A 83 -19.67 9.86 3.52
N SER A 84 -19.16 10.96 4.10
CA SER A 84 -18.74 12.14 3.35
C SER A 84 -17.37 12.00 2.68
N ARG A 85 -16.56 11.01 3.11
CA ARG A 85 -15.15 10.77 2.70
C ARG A 85 -14.19 11.93 3.02
N LEU A 86 -14.67 12.94 3.75
CA LEU A 86 -13.85 14.07 4.20
C LEU A 86 -12.89 13.63 5.31
N CYS A 87 -11.74 14.27 5.36
CA CYS A 87 -10.78 14.06 6.44
C CYS A 87 -11.30 14.66 7.75
N ILE A 88 -11.31 13.84 8.82
CA ILE A 88 -11.77 14.25 10.16
C ILE A 88 -10.60 14.64 11.05
N HIS A 89 -9.50 13.88 10.97
CA HIS A 89 -8.31 14.05 11.80
C HIS A 89 -7.09 13.55 11.07
N VAL A 90 -5.93 14.13 11.36
CA VAL A 90 -4.64 13.71 10.84
C VAL A 90 -3.59 13.69 11.94
N ASP A 91 -2.79 12.64 11.94
CA ASP A 91 -1.69 12.42 12.87
C ASP A 91 -0.37 12.60 12.15
N PHE A 92 0.43 13.55 12.62
CA PHE A 92 1.77 13.83 12.11
C PHE A 92 2.82 13.38 13.11
N ARG A 93 3.76 12.60 12.64
CA ARG A 93 4.95 12.24 13.39
C ARG A 93 6.13 13.05 12.89
N ARG A 94 6.69 13.90 13.76
CA ARG A 94 7.90 14.66 13.44
C ARG A 94 9.07 13.70 13.20
N LEU A 95 9.83 13.97 12.16
CA LEU A 95 10.97 13.17 11.76
C LEU A 95 12.27 13.93 12.03
N SER A 96 13.30 13.18 12.42
CA SER A 96 14.70 13.55 12.31
C SER A 96 15.32 12.77 11.16
N ASP A 97 16.41 13.23 10.60
CA ASP A 97 17.08 12.64 9.42
C ASP A 97 17.45 11.16 9.62
N GLU A 98 17.71 10.74 10.88
CA GLU A 98 18.04 9.37 11.22
C GLU A 98 16.83 8.52 11.66
N SER A 99 15.63 9.08 11.64
CA SER A 99 14.44 8.39 12.13
C SER A 99 14.09 7.18 11.25
N VAL A 100 14.02 6.01 11.89
CA VAL A 100 13.45 4.81 11.25
C VAL A 100 11.94 4.89 11.35
N ILE A 101 11.28 4.81 10.22
CA ILE A 101 9.82 4.87 10.10
C ILE A 101 9.26 3.57 9.53
N THR A 102 7.99 3.35 9.81
CA THR A 102 7.21 2.29 9.18
C THR A 102 6.10 2.95 8.39
N ALA A 103 6.06 2.70 7.09
CA ALA A 103 5.08 3.30 6.18
C ALA A 103 4.42 2.24 5.29
N GLN A 104 3.18 2.47 4.90
CA GLN A 104 2.43 1.65 3.94
C GLN A 104 2.56 2.28 2.56
N ILE A 105 3.19 1.56 1.65
CA ILE A 105 3.47 2.01 0.28
C ILE A 105 2.58 1.24 -0.69
N PRO A 106 1.95 1.91 -1.66
CA PRO A 106 1.15 1.25 -2.68
C PRO A 106 2.02 0.39 -3.59
N LEU A 107 1.41 -0.70 -4.06
CA LEU A 107 2.03 -1.66 -4.93
C LEU A 107 1.31 -1.63 -6.28
N HIS A 108 2.06 -1.36 -7.32
CA HIS A 108 1.57 -1.37 -8.69
C HIS A 108 2.08 -2.60 -9.43
N THR A 109 1.19 -3.27 -10.14
CA THR A 109 1.56 -4.37 -11.03
C THR A 109 1.70 -3.85 -12.44
N SER A 110 2.83 -4.11 -13.08
CA SER A 110 3.08 -3.79 -14.49
C SER A 110 3.09 -5.06 -15.34
N GLY A 111 2.77 -4.90 -16.61
CA GLY A 111 2.73 -6.00 -17.58
C GLY A 111 1.45 -6.85 -17.51
N THR A 112 1.27 -7.69 -18.55
CA THR A 112 0.16 -8.64 -18.62
C THR A 112 0.71 -10.05 -18.46
N PRO A 113 0.36 -10.78 -17.39
CA PRO A 113 0.86 -12.14 -17.15
C PRO A 113 0.56 -13.10 -18.29
N GLU A 114 1.53 -13.97 -18.61
CA GLU A 114 1.31 -15.07 -19.56
C GLU A 114 0.13 -15.96 -19.15
N GLY A 115 -0.01 -16.20 -17.84
CA GLY A 115 -1.10 -16.98 -17.29
C GLY A 115 -2.48 -16.37 -17.53
N VAL A 116 -2.62 -15.05 -17.62
CA VAL A 116 -3.88 -14.38 -17.96
C VAL A 116 -4.23 -14.57 -19.43
N LYS A 117 -3.23 -14.58 -20.32
CA LYS A 117 -3.45 -14.86 -21.76
C LYS A 117 -4.00 -16.27 -22.02
N VAL A 118 -3.70 -17.20 -21.13
CA VAL A 118 -4.18 -18.60 -21.20
C VAL A 118 -5.49 -18.81 -20.42
N GLY A 119 -6.11 -17.73 -19.92
CA GLY A 119 -7.40 -17.76 -19.22
C GLY A 119 -7.30 -17.82 -17.68
N GLY A 120 -6.14 -17.57 -17.10
CA GLY A 120 -5.96 -17.34 -15.67
C GLY A 120 -6.48 -15.96 -15.23
N ILE A 121 -6.64 -15.77 -13.96
CA ILE A 121 -7.09 -14.51 -13.33
C ILE A 121 -5.97 -13.99 -12.44
N LEU A 122 -5.49 -12.76 -12.71
CA LEU A 122 -4.55 -12.08 -11.83
C LEU A 122 -5.27 -11.64 -10.55
N GLN A 123 -4.77 -12.07 -9.41
CA GLN A 123 -5.26 -11.70 -8.09
C GLN A 123 -4.18 -10.94 -7.33
N THR A 124 -4.42 -9.68 -7.04
CA THR A 124 -3.58 -8.89 -6.14
C THR A 124 -4.07 -9.09 -4.72
N MET A 125 -3.29 -9.80 -3.90
CA MET A 125 -3.66 -10.09 -2.51
C MET A 125 -3.32 -8.94 -1.56
N SER A 126 -2.27 -8.17 -1.89
CA SER A 126 -1.86 -7.01 -1.12
C SER A 126 -1.69 -5.81 -2.04
N HIS A 127 -2.51 -4.79 -1.84
CA HIS A 127 -2.40 -3.52 -2.58
C HIS A 127 -1.39 -2.56 -1.96
N ASN A 128 -1.03 -2.79 -0.70
CA ASN A 128 -0.05 -1.99 0.04
C ASN A 128 0.93 -2.89 0.75
N LEU A 129 2.19 -2.48 0.78
CA LEU A 129 3.24 -3.13 1.55
C LEU A 129 3.67 -2.24 2.71
N THR A 130 3.84 -2.85 3.88
CA THR A 130 4.40 -2.17 5.04
C THR A 130 5.90 -2.28 4.98
N LEU A 131 6.58 -1.15 4.81
CA LEU A 131 8.03 -1.04 4.77
C LEU A 131 8.57 -0.35 6.02
N ARG A 132 9.74 -0.77 6.47
CA ARG A 132 10.48 -0.16 7.56
C ARG A 132 11.87 0.22 7.08
N GLY A 133 12.24 1.47 7.26
CA GLY A 133 13.52 2.01 6.84
C GLY A 133 13.69 3.47 7.24
N LYS A 134 14.78 4.10 6.82
CA LYS A 134 14.93 5.55 6.96
C LYS A 134 13.95 6.28 6.04
N ALA A 135 13.45 7.42 6.47
CA ALA A 135 12.46 8.20 5.73
C ALA A 135 12.90 8.56 4.29
N VAL A 136 14.21 8.74 4.11
CA VAL A 136 14.83 9.10 2.80
C VAL A 136 14.83 7.91 1.84
N ASP A 137 15.06 6.70 2.35
CA ASP A 137 15.27 5.48 1.54
C ASP A 137 13.95 4.83 1.10
N ILE A 138 12.84 5.17 1.73
CA ILE A 138 11.54 4.57 1.41
C ILE A 138 11.00 5.15 0.09
N PRO A 139 10.68 4.31 -0.92
CA PRO A 139 10.13 4.75 -2.20
C PRO A 139 8.67 5.24 -2.05
N GLU A 140 8.15 5.91 -3.07
CA GLU A 140 6.74 6.37 -3.12
C GLU A 140 5.80 5.26 -3.56
N LEU A 141 6.25 4.41 -4.46
CA LEU A 141 5.52 3.27 -4.99
C LEU A 141 6.49 2.11 -5.25
N ILE A 142 5.97 0.90 -5.31
CA ILE A 142 6.72 -0.29 -5.72
C ILE A 142 6.03 -0.86 -6.95
N GLU A 143 6.79 -1.00 -8.04
CA GLU A 143 6.34 -1.64 -9.25
C GLU A 143 6.80 -3.09 -9.29
N ILE A 144 5.88 -3.98 -9.63
CA ILE A 144 6.15 -5.42 -9.78
C ILE A 144 5.82 -5.82 -11.21
N ASP A 145 6.82 -6.34 -11.93
CA ASP A 145 6.58 -6.94 -13.24
C ASP A 145 5.93 -8.32 -13.08
N THR A 146 4.73 -8.44 -13.61
CA THR A 146 3.93 -9.67 -13.57
C THR A 146 3.96 -10.43 -14.90
N SER A 147 4.64 -9.92 -15.93
CA SER A 147 4.62 -10.45 -17.30
C SER A 147 4.98 -11.94 -17.41
N HIS A 148 5.90 -12.40 -16.57
CA HIS A 148 6.43 -13.77 -16.57
C HIS A 148 5.55 -14.78 -15.81
N LEU A 149 4.51 -14.33 -15.08
CA LEU A 149 3.70 -15.21 -14.25
C LEU A 149 2.82 -16.16 -15.05
N LYS A 150 2.94 -17.45 -14.77
CA LYS A 150 2.08 -18.53 -15.29
C LYS A 150 0.91 -18.80 -14.36
N VAL A 151 -0.05 -19.59 -14.86
CA VAL A 151 -1.20 -20.03 -14.05
C VAL A 151 -0.73 -20.87 -12.87
N GLY A 152 -1.12 -20.50 -11.67
CA GLY A 152 -0.74 -21.14 -10.41
C GLY A 152 0.50 -20.54 -9.73
N GLU A 153 1.23 -19.65 -10.41
CA GLU A 153 2.39 -18.97 -9.82
C GLU A 153 1.97 -17.76 -9.00
N ALA A 154 2.81 -17.40 -8.03
CA ALA A 154 2.61 -16.25 -7.16
C ALA A 154 3.96 -15.60 -6.84
N ILE A 155 3.98 -14.29 -6.74
CA ILE A 155 5.13 -13.52 -6.23
C ILE A 155 5.00 -13.41 -4.72
N LEU A 156 6.06 -13.80 -4.02
CA LEU A 156 6.16 -13.73 -2.56
C LEU A 156 6.80 -12.41 -2.12
N LEU A 157 6.57 -12.04 -0.86
CA LEU A 157 7.11 -10.81 -0.28
C LEU A 157 8.65 -10.78 -0.27
N ASN A 158 9.30 -11.94 -0.10
CA ASN A 158 10.77 -12.07 -0.10
C ASN A 158 11.41 -11.98 -1.48
N GLU A 159 10.62 -12.10 -2.56
CA GLU A 159 11.10 -12.04 -3.95
C GLU A 159 11.08 -10.61 -4.51
N LEU A 160 10.51 -9.67 -3.74
CA LEU A 160 10.42 -8.29 -4.16
C LEU A 160 11.79 -7.59 -4.09
N THR A 161 12.13 -6.90 -5.17
CA THR A 161 13.31 -6.04 -5.20
C THR A 161 13.04 -4.77 -4.42
N LEU A 162 13.61 -4.67 -3.22
CA LEU A 162 13.50 -3.50 -2.36
C LEU A 162 14.79 -2.66 -2.44
N PRO A 163 14.70 -1.34 -2.25
CA PRO A 163 15.89 -0.48 -2.13
C PRO A 163 16.75 -0.86 -0.92
N GLU A 164 18.05 -0.51 -0.98
CA GLU A 164 18.97 -0.72 0.14
C GLU A 164 18.50 0.03 1.40
N GLY A 165 18.63 -0.63 2.56
CA GLY A 165 18.22 -0.03 3.85
C GLY A 165 16.73 -0.11 4.18
N VAL A 166 15.89 -0.71 3.30
CA VAL A 166 14.46 -0.89 3.53
C VAL A 166 14.13 -2.36 3.74
N THR A 167 13.34 -2.67 4.76
CA THR A 167 12.87 -4.03 5.06
C THR A 167 11.35 -4.08 5.00
N ALA A 168 10.80 -5.12 4.35
CA ALA A 168 9.36 -5.36 4.37
C ALA A 168 8.93 -5.96 5.72
N VAL A 169 7.88 -5.40 6.29
CA VAL A 169 7.27 -5.89 7.53
C VAL A 169 6.09 -6.76 7.19
N GLY A 170 6.23 -8.07 7.41
CA GLY A 170 5.17 -9.04 7.10
C GLY A 170 5.69 -10.47 7.15
N LYS A 171 4.83 -11.42 6.75
CA LYS A 171 5.24 -12.82 6.62
C LYS A 171 6.07 -12.98 5.34
N PRO A 172 7.33 -13.44 5.40
CA PRO A 172 8.20 -13.56 4.22
C PRO A 172 7.60 -14.39 3.07
N GLN A 173 6.81 -15.40 3.43
CA GLN A 173 6.08 -16.27 2.48
C GLN A 173 4.68 -15.74 2.12
N GLY A 174 4.35 -14.50 2.50
CA GLY A 174 3.09 -13.87 2.11
C GLY A 174 3.03 -13.68 0.60
N ARG A 175 1.96 -14.19 -0.02
CA ARG A 175 1.70 -13.96 -1.44
C ARG A 175 1.25 -12.53 -1.63
N VAL A 176 1.90 -11.82 -2.53
CA VAL A 176 1.59 -10.42 -2.87
C VAL A 176 0.68 -10.37 -4.09
N VAL A 177 1.08 -11.10 -5.13
CA VAL A 177 0.32 -11.23 -6.39
C VAL A 177 0.33 -12.70 -6.78
N ALA A 178 -0.78 -13.21 -7.33
CA ALA A 178 -0.88 -14.58 -7.81
C ALA A 178 -1.74 -14.66 -9.06
N VAL A 179 -1.47 -15.61 -9.94
CA VAL A 179 -2.34 -15.94 -11.07
C VAL A 179 -3.10 -17.22 -10.76
N ALA A 180 -4.39 -17.09 -10.51
CA ALA A 180 -5.26 -18.23 -10.24
C ALA A 180 -5.81 -18.83 -11.55
N ALA A 181 -5.99 -20.17 -11.58
CA ALA A 181 -6.72 -20.81 -12.65
C ALA A 181 -8.19 -20.41 -12.63
N SER A 182 -8.77 -20.05 -13.76
CA SER A 182 -10.23 -19.87 -13.84
C SER A 182 -10.91 -21.25 -13.81
N ARG A 183 -12.20 -21.29 -13.39
CA ARG A 183 -12.96 -22.55 -13.39
C ARG A 183 -13.07 -23.19 -14.78
N ILE A 184 -12.89 -22.41 -15.82
CA ILE A 184 -12.94 -22.87 -17.23
C ILE A 184 -11.65 -23.59 -17.59
N THR A 185 -10.49 -23.02 -17.21
CA THR A 185 -9.17 -23.63 -17.45
C THR A 185 -8.91 -24.84 -16.53
N ALA A 186 -9.46 -24.84 -15.31
CA ALA A 186 -9.37 -26.01 -14.43
C ALA A 186 -10.07 -27.24 -15.00
N LYS A 187 -11.24 -27.06 -15.67
CA LYS A 187 -11.93 -28.17 -16.34
C LYS A 187 -11.24 -28.67 -17.61
N ALA A 188 -10.50 -27.80 -18.32
CA ALA A 188 -9.74 -28.21 -19.50
C ALA A 188 -8.54 -29.09 -19.12
N ASN A 189 -7.84 -28.75 -18.04
CA ASN A 189 -6.71 -29.54 -17.57
C ASN A 189 -7.12 -30.89 -16.95
N GLU A 190 -8.30 -30.99 -16.33
CA GLU A 190 -8.85 -32.27 -15.84
C GLU A 190 -9.30 -33.20 -16.97
N SER A 191 -9.59 -32.68 -18.17
CA SER A 191 -9.93 -33.51 -19.32
C SER A 191 -8.69 -34.07 -20.02
N ASP A 192 -7.58 -33.34 -20.06
CA ASP A 192 -6.32 -33.82 -20.66
C ASP A 192 -5.61 -34.88 -19.80
N ASP A 193 -5.71 -34.79 -18.47
CA ASP A 193 -5.15 -35.83 -17.58
C ASP A 193 -5.96 -37.14 -17.57
N LYS A 194 -7.24 -37.10 -17.97
CA LYS A 194 -8.05 -38.32 -18.08
C LYS A 194 -7.85 -39.07 -19.39
N ASP A 195 -7.51 -38.38 -20.47
CA ASP A 195 -7.22 -39.03 -21.75
C ASP A 195 -5.83 -39.70 -21.76
N SER A 196 -4.83 -39.10 -21.10
CA SER A 196 -3.49 -39.69 -21.02
C SER A 196 -3.42 -40.96 -20.13
N SER A 197 -4.31 -41.06 -19.11
CA SER A 197 -4.41 -42.25 -18.26
C SER A 197 -5.22 -43.40 -18.89
N ALA A 198 -6.06 -43.12 -19.88
CA ALA A 198 -6.85 -44.10 -20.58
C ALA A 198 -6.05 -44.85 -21.71
N GLU A 199 -5.04 -44.19 -22.28
CA GLU A 199 -4.20 -44.80 -23.30
C GLU A 199 -3.12 -45.71 -22.70
N VAL A 200 -2.59 -45.45 -21.50
CA VAL A 200 -1.58 -46.28 -20.83
C VAL A 200 -2.20 -47.61 -20.37
N ASN A 201 -3.46 -47.64 -19.91
CA ASN A 201 -4.12 -48.87 -19.51
C ASN A 201 -4.58 -49.77 -20.68
N LYS A 202 -4.63 -49.24 -21.91
CA LYS A 202 -4.98 -50.04 -23.09
C LYS A 202 -3.80 -50.74 -23.73
N ALA A 203 -2.57 -50.31 -23.41
CA ALA A 203 -1.34 -50.88 -23.92
C ALA A 203 -0.84 -52.07 -23.09
N GLU A 204 -1.19 -52.20 -21.80
CA GLU A 204 -0.78 -53.29 -20.94
C GLU A 204 -1.66 -54.58 -21.08
N VAL A 205 -2.93 -54.43 -21.46
CA VAL A 205 -3.83 -55.58 -21.63
C VAL A 205 -3.61 -56.37 -22.94
N LYS A 206 -2.75 -55.91 -23.87
CA LYS A 206 -2.43 -56.58 -25.12
C LYS A 206 -1.13 -57.36 -25.14
N LYS A 207 -0.49 -57.62 -24.00
CA LYS A 207 0.75 -58.42 -23.89
C LYS A 207 0.64 -59.69 -23.06
N GLU A 208 -0.55 -60.08 -22.64
CA GLU A 208 -0.82 -61.38 -22.00
C GLU A 208 -1.91 -62.18 -22.75
N ASP A 209 -1.65 -62.51 -24.03
CA ASP A 209 -2.28 -63.62 -24.75
C ASP A 209 -1.30 -64.15 -25.80
#